data_a6d45d1b5f7bc9fbc9fae4384355f845
#
_entry.id   a6d45d1b5f7bc9fbc9fae4384355f845
#
_cell.length_a   1.000
_cell.length_b   1.000
_cell.length_c   1.000
_cell.angle_alpha   90.00
_cell.angle_beta   90.00
_cell.angle_gamma   90.00
#
_symmetry.space_group_name_H-M   'P 1'
#
loop_
_entity.id
_entity.type
_entity.pdbx_description
1 polymer ?
#
loop_
_entity_poly.entity_id
_entity_poly.type
_entity_poly.pdbx_seq_one_letter_code
_entity_poly.pdbx_strand_id
1 'polypeptide(L)'
;MKFIVIGGGAAGLMATLRIAELKQNVELFSLVPVKRSHTACAQGGINGAINTKGQNDSTQQHFEDTILGGDFLANQPPVKAMCDAAPGLIHLLDRMGMMFTRTPEGLLDLRPFGGTKHIRTAFSGASTGQQLLYVLDEQVRRYEEQKLVTKHEHHEFIRLILDDNGECRGIVAQDLYTMKMEAHAADAVILATGGIGMVFGRSTNGTISTGAAASIAYQQGAIYGNGEFIQIHPTALPGEDKRRLMSESARGEGGRIWTMKDGKPWYFLEEWYPAYGNLVPRDIAARAIFKVCTEMGLGVNGQNLVNLDLTHLDPKEIDRKLGAIVEIYEKFVGENPRTVPMKIFPSMHYSMGGLWTDYGHHTNIPGLFAAGECDYMYHGANRLGGNSLLSATYSGMVVGPSAVNYVKERGARKPLDSSVLQAAKEREEVVFENLLRMDGKENPFQIHREMGDWMTENVTIQRFNKKLQETDDKLAELQERWKRVGVSDSSKHANQVVMFTRQLWNMLEMSRVITQGALRRNESRGGHFKPEFPERDDENWLKTTKTTWSPDGPQFSYEEVDTSLIKPRARRYDVDNTKKSDAGQAAKGAK
;
A
#
# COMPACT_ATOMS: atom_id res chain seq x y z
N MET A 1 -6.14 1.95 30.39
CA MET A 1 -6.41 2.74 29.19
C MET A 1 -7.00 1.81 28.14
N LYS A 2 -7.85 2.32 27.28
CA LYS A 2 -8.56 1.55 26.24
C LYS A 2 -8.19 2.09 24.86
N PHE A 3 -7.69 1.22 23.98
CA PHE A 3 -7.27 1.55 22.63
C PHE A 3 -8.16 0.83 21.61
N ILE A 4 -8.40 1.48 20.48
CA ILE A 4 -9.06 0.86 19.34
C ILE A 4 -8.07 0.83 18.17
N VAL A 5 -7.93 -0.35 17.55
CA VAL A 5 -7.18 -0.55 16.31
C VAL A 5 -8.15 -0.98 15.22
N ILE A 6 -8.10 -0.33 14.06
CA ILE A 6 -8.96 -0.61 12.92
C ILE A 6 -8.11 -1.16 11.78
N GLY A 7 -8.35 -2.41 11.43
CA GLY A 7 -7.62 -3.16 10.40
C GLY A 7 -6.84 -4.33 10.96
N GLY A 8 -7.21 -5.55 10.58
CA GLY A 8 -6.59 -6.82 11.01
C GLY A 8 -5.40 -7.28 10.17
N GLY A 9 -4.73 -6.36 9.43
CA GLY A 9 -3.52 -6.65 8.67
C GLY A 9 -2.25 -6.62 9.52
N ALA A 10 -1.08 -6.73 8.87
CA ALA A 10 0.23 -6.77 9.54
C ALA A 10 0.44 -5.58 10.50
N ALA A 11 0.14 -4.35 10.06
CA ALA A 11 0.28 -3.15 10.88
C ALA A 11 -0.64 -3.17 12.11
N GLY A 12 -1.92 -3.49 11.91
CA GLY A 12 -2.89 -3.52 13.01
C GLY A 12 -2.66 -4.63 14.02
N LEU A 13 -2.31 -5.83 13.57
CA LEU A 13 -1.94 -6.93 14.48
C LEU A 13 -0.68 -6.61 15.29
N MET A 14 0.35 -6.03 14.65
CA MET A 14 1.56 -5.63 15.35
C MET A 14 1.27 -4.48 16.34
N ALA A 15 0.49 -3.47 15.96
CA ALA A 15 0.07 -2.40 16.89
C ALA A 15 -0.69 -2.95 18.09
N THR A 16 -1.67 -3.84 17.85
CA THR A 16 -2.44 -4.53 18.90
C THR A 16 -1.52 -5.30 19.85
N LEU A 17 -0.58 -6.05 19.30
CA LEU A 17 0.41 -6.80 20.08
C LEU A 17 1.24 -5.87 20.97
N ARG A 18 1.78 -4.79 20.40
CA ARG A 18 2.65 -3.85 21.14
C ARG A 18 1.91 -3.12 22.26
N ILE A 19 0.62 -2.77 22.06
CA ILE A 19 -0.22 -2.16 23.11
C ILE A 19 -0.52 -3.18 24.22
N ALA A 20 -0.87 -4.42 23.85
CA ALA A 20 -1.17 -5.48 24.81
C ALA A 20 0.05 -5.90 25.65
N GLU A 21 1.26 -5.90 25.07
CA GLU A 21 2.53 -6.11 25.81
C GLU A 21 2.75 -5.03 26.89
N LEU A 22 2.27 -3.82 26.68
CA LEU A 22 2.28 -2.73 27.66
C LEU A 22 1.11 -2.83 28.66
N LYS A 23 0.40 -3.99 28.68
CA LYS A 23 -0.72 -4.29 29.60
C LYS A 23 -1.89 -3.30 29.48
N GLN A 24 -2.16 -2.84 28.26
CA GLN A 24 -3.32 -2.00 27.95
C GLN A 24 -4.41 -2.79 27.23
N ASN A 25 -5.68 -2.34 27.40
CA ASN A 25 -6.81 -2.98 26.74
C ASN A 25 -6.93 -2.50 25.28
N VAL A 26 -7.12 -3.44 24.34
CA VAL A 26 -7.26 -3.16 22.91
C VAL A 26 -8.52 -3.84 22.36
N GLU A 27 -9.31 -3.07 21.62
CA GLU A 27 -10.33 -3.60 20.72
C GLU A 27 -9.82 -3.50 19.27
N LEU A 28 -9.73 -4.65 18.59
CA LEU A 28 -9.31 -4.75 17.19
C LEU A 28 -10.52 -4.97 16.30
N PHE A 29 -10.81 -4.00 15.44
CA PHE A 29 -11.90 -4.08 14.45
C PHE A 29 -11.35 -4.49 13.09
N SER A 30 -12.00 -5.43 12.43
CA SER A 30 -11.60 -5.91 11.11
C SER A 30 -12.82 -6.20 10.23
N LEU A 31 -12.77 -5.71 8.99
CA LEU A 31 -13.80 -5.93 7.98
C LEU A 31 -13.97 -7.42 7.61
N VAL A 32 -12.88 -8.17 7.74
CA VAL A 32 -12.79 -9.61 7.47
C VAL A 32 -12.06 -10.30 8.61
N PRO A 33 -12.10 -11.63 8.74
CA PRO A 33 -11.19 -12.35 9.66
C PRO A 33 -9.73 -11.91 9.42
N VAL A 34 -8.98 -11.64 10.50
CA VAL A 34 -7.63 -11.04 10.41
C VAL A 34 -6.72 -11.82 9.46
N LYS A 35 -6.81 -13.15 9.43
CA LYS A 35 -6.04 -14.03 8.53
C LYS A 35 -6.45 -13.90 7.04
N ARG A 36 -7.49 -13.15 6.73
CA ARG A 36 -7.98 -12.86 5.36
C ARG A 36 -7.73 -11.42 4.93
N SER A 37 -7.02 -10.63 5.74
CA SER A 37 -6.60 -9.29 5.35
C SER A 37 -5.72 -9.33 4.10
N HIS A 38 -5.58 -8.18 3.42
CA HIS A 38 -4.78 -8.10 2.17
C HIS A 38 -3.33 -8.55 2.34
N THR A 39 -2.76 -8.43 3.54
CA THR A 39 -1.42 -8.94 3.86
C THR A 39 -1.22 -10.40 3.43
N ALA A 40 -2.28 -11.26 3.49
CA ALA A 40 -2.22 -12.65 3.05
C ALA A 40 -1.79 -12.82 1.58
N CYS A 41 -2.03 -11.81 0.73
CA CYS A 41 -1.70 -11.84 -0.69
C CYS A 41 -0.21 -11.51 -0.97
N ALA A 42 0.56 -11.09 0.04
CA ALA A 42 1.95 -10.69 -0.15
C ALA A 42 2.88 -11.90 -0.32
N GLN A 43 3.43 -12.05 -1.52
CA GLN A 43 4.28 -13.18 -1.91
C GLN A 43 5.77 -12.90 -1.72
N GLY A 44 6.17 -11.63 -1.74
CA GLY A 44 7.54 -11.18 -1.91
C GLY A 44 8.46 -11.57 -0.75
N GLY A 45 8.39 -10.86 0.34
CA GLY A 45 9.27 -11.00 1.50
C GLY A 45 9.43 -9.68 2.24
N ILE A 46 10.36 -9.67 3.17
CA ILE A 46 10.67 -8.55 4.07
C ILE A 46 12.15 -8.21 3.90
N ASN A 47 12.44 -6.96 3.50
CA ASN A 47 13.83 -6.49 3.40
C ASN A 47 14.48 -6.30 4.76
N GLY A 48 15.75 -6.73 4.86
CA GLY A 48 16.61 -6.44 6.00
C GLY A 48 18.05 -6.87 5.73
N ALA A 49 19.02 -6.04 6.07
CA ALA A 49 20.44 -6.28 5.85
C ALA A 49 21.00 -7.27 6.90
N ILE A 50 20.57 -8.54 6.85
CA ILE A 50 20.99 -9.59 7.80
C ILE A 50 22.23 -10.37 7.37
N ASN A 51 22.65 -10.24 6.11
CA ASN A 51 23.92 -10.77 5.56
C ASN A 51 24.15 -12.30 5.70
N THR A 52 23.11 -13.10 5.77
CA THR A 52 23.23 -14.57 5.92
C THR A 52 23.96 -15.26 4.76
N LYS A 53 24.11 -14.60 3.62
CA LYS A 53 24.84 -15.08 2.43
C LYS A 53 26.13 -14.30 2.15
N GLY A 54 26.63 -13.53 3.11
CA GLY A 54 27.87 -12.77 2.95
C GLY A 54 27.80 -11.65 1.89
N GLN A 55 26.65 -10.99 1.75
CA GLN A 55 26.42 -9.95 0.71
C GLN A 55 27.12 -8.64 0.99
N ASN A 56 27.71 -8.46 2.16
CA ASN A 56 28.30 -7.21 2.61
C ASN A 56 27.35 -6.00 2.52
N ASP A 57 26.09 -6.24 2.84
CA ASP A 57 25.01 -5.22 2.89
C ASP A 57 25.00 -4.51 4.25
N SER A 58 24.37 -3.36 4.33
CA SER A 58 24.22 -2.60 5.57
C SER A 58 22.84 -1.93 5.65
N THR A 59 22.42 -1.58 6.87
CA THR A 59 21.19 -0.80 7.09
C THR A 59 21.30 0.58 6.45
N GLN A 60 22.52 1.15 6.37
CA GLN A 60 22.78 2.40 5.66
C GLN A 60 22.56 2.24 4.14
N GLN A 61 23.04 1.16 3.54
CA GLN A 61 22.80 0.90 2.12
C GLN A 61 21.32 0.62 1.85
N HIS A 62 20.64 -0.10 2.76
CA HIS A 62 19.19 -0.33 2.65
C HIS A 62 18.41 1.00 2.70
N PHE A 63 18.80 1.92 3.58
CA PHE A 63 18.23 3.27 3.66
C PHE A 63 18.46 4.05 2.36
N GLU A 64 19.69 4.10 1.84
CA GLU A 64 20.03 4.81 0.60
C GLU A 64 19.26 4.26 -0.61
N ASP A 65 19.16 2.93 -0.74
CA ASP A 65 18.36 2.28 -1.78
C ASP A 65 16.87 2.61 -1.66
N THR A 66 16.35 2.71 -0.42
CA THR A 66 14.95 3.05 -0.16
C THR A 66 14.65 4.49 -0.55
N ILE A 67 15.50 5.44 -0.15
CA ILE A 67 15.33 6.87 -0.49
C ILE A 67 15.50 7.09 -2.01
N LEU A 68 16.51 6.49 -2.63
CA LEU A 68 16.69 6.55 -4.08
C LEU A 68 15.49 5.90 -4.80
N GLY A 69 15.03 4.75 -4.33
CA GLY A 69 13.85 4.06 -4.86
C GLY A 69 12.59 4.92 -4.78
N GLY A 70 12.43 5.66 -3.68
CA GLY A 70 11.34 6.61 -3.42
C GLY A 70 11.51 7.99 -4.06
N ASP A 71 12.55 8.17 -4.88
CA ASP A 71 12.86 9.41 -5.61
C ASP A 71 12.95 10.64 -4.70
N PHE A 72 13.53 10.44 -3.51
CA PHE A 72 13.81 11.44 -2.47
C PHE A 72 12.58 12.14 -1.87
N LEU A 73 11.38 11.66 -2.10
CA LEU A 73 10.15 12.31 -1.61
C LEU A 73 9.73 11.88 -0.19
N ALA A 74 10.32 10.84 0.39
CA ALA A 74 10.06 10.46 1.77
C ALA A 74 10.92 11.26 2.76
N ASN A 75 10.36 11.63 3.91
CA ASN A 75 11.11 12.14 5.04
C ASN A 75 12.16 11.11 5.48
N GLN A 76 13.42 11.51 5.53
CA GLN A 76 14.54 10.58 5.68
C GLN A 76 14.68 9.96 7.08
N PRO A 77 14.46 10.69 8.21
CA PRO A 77 14.64 10.12 9.54
C PRO A 77 13.77 8.88 9.83
N PRO A 78 12.45 8.86 9.56
CA PRO A 78 11.64 7.67 9.80
C PRO A 78 12.01 6.50 8.87
N VAL A 79 12.40 6.76 7.62
CA VAL A 79 12.89 5.73 6.69
C VAL A 79 14.20 5.12 7.20
N LYS A 80 15.13 5.95 7.71
CA LYS A 80 16.38 5.49 8.32
C LYS A 80 16.11 4.58 9.51
N ALA A 81 15.22 5.02 10.42
CA ALA A 81 14.84 4.24 11.59
C ALA A 81 14.21 2.88 11.22
N MET A 82 13.35 2.85 10.19
CA MET A 82 12.76 1.61 9.66
C MET A 82 13.85 0.66 9.12
N CYS A 83 14.80 1.17 8.34
CA CYS A 83 15.87 0.35 7.75
C CYS A 83 16.85 -0.16 8.82
N ASP A 84 17.14 0.64 9.84
CA ASP A 84 17.99 0.24 10.96
C ASP A 84 17.33 -0.85 11.83
N ALA A 85 16.01 -0.78 12.01
CA ALA A 85 15.25 -1.76 12.77
C ALA A 85 15.02 -3.09 11.99
N ALA A 86 15.11 -3.07 10.67
CA ALA A 86 14.72 -4.19 9.80
C ALA A 86 15.39 -5.53 10.14
N PRO A 87 16.73 -5.62 10.39
CA PRO A 87 17.35 -6.88 10.79
C PRO A 87 16.77 -7.43 12.11
N GLY A 88 16.61 -6.56 13.11
CA GLY A 88 16.03 -6.91 14.40
C GLY A 88 14.58 -7.38 14.30
N LEU A 89 13.81 -6.75 13.43
CA LEU A 89 12.42 -7.13 13.17
C LEU A 89 12.31 -8.51 12.52
N ILE A 90 13.14 -8.82 11.53
CA ILE A 90 13.17 -10.15 10.89
C ILE A 90 13.51 -11.23 11.94
N HIS A 91 14.52 -11.00 12.78
CA HIS A 91 14.87 -11.92 13.84
C HIS A 91 13.76 -12.04 14.92
N LEU A 92 13.04 -10.95 15.21
CA LEU A 92 11.88 -11.00 16.12
C LEU A 92 10.80 -11.92 15.56
N LEU A 93 10.43 -11.74 14.28
CA LEU A 93 9.43 -12.56 13.61
C LEU A 93 9.85 -14.04 13.55
N ASP A 94 11.13 -14.32 13.29
CA ASP A 94 11.68 -15.68 13.32
C ASP A 94 11.53 -16.32 14.72
N ARG A 95 11.88 -15.60 15.78
CA ARG A 95 11.70 -16.06 17.18
C ARG A 95 10.23 -16.22 17.58
N MET A 96 9.32 -15.46 16.99
CA MET A 96 7.88 -15.62 17.18
C MET A 96 7.34 -16.88 16.47
N GLY A 97 8.15 -17.53 15.61
CA GLY A 97 7.78 -18.75 14.90
C GLY A 97 7.41 -18.56 13.44
N MET A 98 7.76 -17.41 12.82
CA MET A 98 7.52 -17.22 11.38
C MET A 98 8.34 -18.24 10.57
N MET A 99 7.67 -18.99 9.71
CA MET A 99 8.26 -20.05 8.90
C MET A 99 9.01 -19.50 7.69
N PHE A 100 10.11 -18.78 7.94
CA PHE A 100 10.99 -18.32 6.87
C PHE A 100 11.66 -19.49 6.13
N THR A 101 11.87 -19.32 4.83
CA THR A 101 12.70 -20.23 4.02
C THR A 101 14.14 -20.15 4.52
N ARG A 102 14.80 -21.33 4.57
CA ARG A 102 16.18 -21.46 5.10
C ARG A 102 17.12 -22.05 4.07
N THR A 103 18.39 -21.72 4.22
CA THR A 103 19.49 -22.39 3.51
C THR A 103 19.68 -23.82 4.04
N PRO A 104 20.42 -24.70 3.33
CA PRO A 104 20.76 -26.04 3.86
C PRO A 104 21.46 -26.03 5.22
N GLU A 105 22.18 -24.94 5.55
CA GLU A 105 22.86 -24.74 6.82
C GLU A 105 21.93 -24.27 7.94
N GLY A 106 20.63 -24.03 7.63
CA GLY A 106 19.63 -23.57 8.59
C GLY A 106 19.55 -22.05 8.78
N LEU A 107 20.32 -21.27 8.02
CA LEU A 107 20.26 -19.81 8.05
C LEU A 107 19.03 -19.29 7.31
N LEU A 108 18.56 -18.08 7.62
CA LEU A 108 17.51 -17.42 6.86
C LEU A 108 17.95 -17.23 5.41
N ASP A 109 17.16 -17.73 4.46
CA ASP A 109 17.44 -17.55 3.05
C ASP A 109 16.97 -16.19 2.56
N LEU A 110 17.69 -15.60 1.61
CA LEU A 110 17.44 -14.30 1.03
C LEU A 110 17.30 -14.41 -0.48
N ARG A 111 16.46 -13.55 -1.07
CA ARG A 111 16.30 -13.46 -2.52
C ARG A 111 16.41 -12.02 -3.04
N PRO A 112 16.81 -11.83 -4.32
CA PRO A 112 16.95 -10.53 -4.94
C PRO A 112 15.59 -9.92 -5.30
N PHE A 113 15.54 -8.57 -5.23
CA PHE A 113 14.39 -7.76 -5.63
C PHE A 113 14.86 -6.55 -6.47
N GLY A 114 13.91 -5.96 -7.23
CA GLY A 114 14.18 -4.83 -8.11
C GLY A 114 14.52 -3.54 -7.35
N GLY A 115 15.40 -2.74 -7.96
CA GLY A 115 15.83 -1.44 -7.46
C GLY A 115 17.05 -1.47 -6.54
N THR A 116 17.58 -2.65 -6.22
CA THR A 116 18.80 -2.83 -5.42
C THR A 116 19.73 -3.88 -6.03
N LYS A 117 21.02 -3.79 -5.71
CA LYS A 117 22.04 -4.80 -6.05
C LYS A 117 22.26 -5.80 -4.92
N HIS A 118 21.79 -5.50 -3.71
CA HIS A 118 21.96 -6.36 -2.55
C HIS A 118 20.80 -7.35 -2.40
N ILE A 119 21.14 -8.58 -2.04
CA ILE A 119 20.16 -9.65 -1.76
C ILE A 119 19.81 -9.58 -0.28
N ARG A 120 18.66 -8.99 0.07
CA ARG A 120 18.28 -8.70 1.46
C ARG A 120 16.86 -9.11 1.85
N THR A 121 16.11 -9.75 0.95
CA THR A 121 14.69 -10.03 1.21
C THR A 121 14.51 -11.40 1.81
N ALA A 122 14.24 -11.49 3.12
CA ALA A 122 13.82 -12.71 3.80
C ALA A 122 12.39 -13.08 3.41
N PHE A 123 12.09 -14.35 3.20
CA PHE A 123 10.82 -14.79 2.62
C PHE A 123 10.37 -16.16 3.12
N SER A 124 9.11 -16.51 2.85
CA SER A 124 8.48 -17.79 3.14
C SER A 124 7.84 -18.33 1.87
N GLY A 125 8.63 -18.93 0.97
CA GLY A 125 8.13 -19.38 -0.34
C GLY A 125 7.36 -18.29 -1.08
N ALA A 126 6.09 -18.57 -1.44
CA ALA A 126 5.14 -17.62 -2.02
C ALA A 126 4.10 -17.09 -1.01
N SER A 127 4.22 -17.41 0.27
CA SER A 127 3.22 -17.15 1.30
C SER A 127 3.72 -16.27 2.45
N THR A 128 4.71 -15.40 2.20
CA THR A 128 5.34 -14.60 3.26
C THR A 128 4.32 -13.79 4.07
N GLY A 129 3.37 -13.13 3.42
CA GLY A 129 2.35 -12.36 4.12
C GLY A 129 1.38 -13.23 4.93
N GLN A 130 1.06 -14.42 4.43
CA GLN A 130 0.22 -15.36 5.16
C GLN A 130 0.91 -15.88 6.42
N GLN A 131 2.20 -16.24 6.34
CA GLN A 131 2.99 -16.67 7.49
C GLN A 131 3.15 -15.53 8.52
N LEU A 132 3.33 -14.29 8.05
CA LEU A 132 3.37 -13.12 8.91
C LEU A 132 2.05 -12.94 9.68
N LEU A 133 0.90 -13.08 9.00
CA LEU A 133 -0.41 -12.99 9.67
C LEU A 133 -0.62 -14.10 10.70
N TYR A 134 -0.18 -15.32 10.38
CA TYR A 134 -0.31 -16.43 11.31
C TYR A 134 0.49 -16.17 12.59
N VAL A 135 1.73 -15.76 12.46
CA VAL A 135 2.58 -15.52 13.64
C VAL A 135 2.09 -14.34 14.48
N LEU A 136 1.64 -13.25 13.84
CA LEU A 136 1.12 -12.10 14.57
C LEU A 136 -0.22 -12.41 15.26
N ASP A 137 -1.12 -13.12 14.60
CA ASP A 137 -2.40 -13.54 15.18
C ASP A 137 -2.18 -14.51 16.37
N GLU A 138 -1.24 -15.45 16.28
CA GLU A 138 -0.86 -16.33 17.40
C GLU A 138 -0.39 -15.52 18.62
N GLN A 139 0.43 -14.50 18.42
CA GLN A 139 0.87 -13.64 19.52
C GLN A 139 -0.28 -12.82 20.09
N VAL A 140 -1.17 -12.29 19.25
CA VAL A 140 -2.36 -11.55 19.70
C VAL A 140 -3.32 -12.44 20.50
N ARG A 141 -3.53 -13.71 20.08
CA ARG A 141 -4.37 -14.67 20.80
C ARG A 141 -3.92 -14.93 22.23
N ARG A 142 -2.61 -14.87 22.52
CA ARG A 142 -2.11 -14.96 23.90
C ARG A 142 -2.68 -13.86 24.80
N TYR A 143 -2.96 -12.67 24.23
CA TYR A 143 -3.51 -11.53 24.94
C TYR A 143 -5.06 -11.52 24.92
N GLU A 144 -5.69 -12.15 23.95
CA GLU A 144 -7.14 -12.45 24.01
C GLU A 144 -7.45 -13.35 25.21
N GLU A 145 -6.65 -14.41 25.42
CA GLU A 145 -6.80 -15.31 26.58
C GLU A 145 -6.61 -14.55 27.90
N GLN A 146 -5.70 -13.59 27.93
CA GLN A 146 -5.50 -12.69 29.08
C GLN A 146 -6.58 -11.59 29.19
N LYS A 147 -7.58 -11.57 28.29
CA LYS A 147 -8.65 -10.55 28.21
C LYS A 147 -8.14 -9.11 28.06
N LEU A 148 -6.94 -8.93 27.51
CA LEU A 148 -6.40 -7.64 27.15
C LEU A 148 -6.77 -7.23 25.73
N VAL A 149 -7.08 -8.19 24.86
CA VAL A 149 -7.49 -7.95 23.48
C VAL A 149 -8.89 -8.52 23.25
N THR A 150 -9.71 -7.76 22.54
CA THR A 150 -10.99 -8.24 21.98
C THR A 150 -10.96 -8.00 20.48
N LYS A 151 -11.23 -9.04 19.68
CA LYS A 151 -11.35 -8.92 18.21
C LYS A 151 -12.82 -8.82 17.81
N HIS A 152 -13.13 -7.81 17.01
CA HIS A 152 -14.41 -7.59 16.32
C HIS A 152 -14.19 -7.81 14.82
N GLU A 153 -14.24 -9.07 14.40
CA GLU A 153 -14.18 -9.45 12.99
C GLU A 153 -15.54 -9.24 12.31
N HIS A 154 -15.56 -8.97 11.00
CA HIS A 154 -16.78 -8.60 10.25
C HIS A 154 -17.44 -7.32 10.78
N HIS A 155 -16.63 -6.35 11.18
CA HIS A 155 -17.08 -5.02 11.58
C HIS A 155 -16.49 -3.97 10.65
N GLU A 156 -17.33 -3.10 10.13
CA GLU A 156 -16.92 -1.95 9.32
C GLU A 156 -16.80 -0.71 10.19
N PHE A 157 -15.70 0.01 10.05
CA PHE A 157 -15.53 1.34 10.62
C PHE A 157 -16.40 2.35 9.87
N ILE A 158 -17.24 3.08 10.57
CA ILE A 158 -18.23 3.99 10.00
C ILE A 158 -17.88 5.45 10.25
N ARG A 159 -17.36 5.79 11.43
CA ARG A 159 -17.11 7.18 11.80
C ARG A 159 -16.20 7.30 13.01
N LEU A 160 -15.39 8.39 13.06
CA LEU A 160 -14.72 8.83 14.29
C LEU A 160 -15.72 9.53 15.20
N ILE A 161 -15.60 9.31 16.50
CA ILE A 161 -16.28 10.11 17.53
C ILE A 161 -15.28 11.15 18.02
N LEU A 162 -15.52 12.41 17.65
CA LEU A 162 -14.71 13.55 18.05
C LEU A 162 -15.43 14.28 19.19
N ASP A 163 -14.67 14.73 20.19
CA ASP A 163 -15.21 15.61 21.23
C ASP A 163 -15.25 17.08 20.76
N ASP A 164 -15.74 17.98 21.63
CA ASP A 164 -15.89 19.40 21.33
C ASP A 164 -14.55 20.11 21.03
N ASN A 165 -13.43 19.51 21.39
CA ASN A 165 -12.08 20.01 21.08
C ASN A 165 -11.53 19.43 19.77
N GLY A 166 -12.31 18.61 19.04
CA GLY A 166 -11.88 17.91 17.84
C GLY A 166 -10.95 16.73 18.11
N GLU A 167 -10.85 16.25 19.36
CA GLU A 167 -10.04 15.10 19.71
C GLU A 167 -10.80 13.79 19.46
N CYS A 168 -10.13 12.80 18.88
CA CYS A 168 -10.71 11.47 18.66
C CYS A 168 -10.84 10.71 19.99
N ARG A 169 -12.08 10.36 20.35
CA ARG A 169 -12.44 9.70 21.61
C ARG A 169 -13.14 8.35 21.41
N GLY A 170 -13.22 7.86 20.19
CA GLY A 170 -13.85 6.59 19.88
C GLY A 170 -14.29 6.48 18.44
N ILE A 171 -15.09 5.47 18.17
CA ILE A 171 -15.61 5.17 16.82
C ILE A 171 -17.08 4.73 16.87
N VAL A 172 -17.74 4.87 15.71
CA VAL A 172 -18.92 4.07 15.37
C VAL A 172 -18.46 2.98 14.41
N ALA A 173 -18.85 1.74 14.68
CA ALA A 173 -18.65 0.58 13.83
C ALA A 173 -20.00 -0.07 13.49
N GLN A 174 -20.05 -0.86 12.43
CA GLN A 174 -21.20 -1.65 12.05
C GLN A 174 -20.87 -3.14 12.03
N ASP A 175 -21.60 -3.95 12.78
CA ASP A 175 -21.59 -5.41 12.63
C ASP A 175 -22.19 -5.78 11.27
N LEU A 176 -21.42 -6.41 10.41
CA LEU A 176 -21.81 -6.73 9.03
C LEU A 176 -22.79 -7.91 8.91
N TYR A 177 -23.01 -8.68 9.96
CA TYR A 177 -24.04 -9.71 9.97
C TYR A 177 -25.39 -9.14 10.38
N THR A 178 -25.44 -8.47 11.52
CA THR A 178 -26.68 -7.93 12.10
C THR A 178 -27.03 -6.54 11.55
N MET A 179 -26.10 -5.89 10.86
CA MET A 179 -26.17 -4.51 10.36
C MET A 179 -26.40 -3.46 11.47
N LYS A 180 -26.21 -3.81 12.73
CA LYS A 180 -26.35 -2.88 13.86
C LYS A 180 -25.16 -1.96 13.98
N MET A 181 -25.45 -0.69 14.27
CA MET A 181 -24.43 0.29 14.64
C MET A 181 -24.04 0.13 16.12
N GLU A 182 -22.76 0.27 16.39
CA GLU A 182 -22.17 0.19 17.72
C GLU A 182 -21.22 1.37 17.94
N ALA A 183 -21.32 2.02 19.09
CA ALA A 183 -20.42 3.13 19.45
C ALA A 183 -19.45 2.68 20.55
N HIS A 184 -18.17 2.85 20.31
CA HIS A 184 -17.09 2.42 21.21
C HIS A 184 -16.22 3.61 21.61
N ALA A 185 -16.11 3.87 22.90
CA ALA A 185 -15.19 4.88 23.45
C ALA A 185 -13.76 4.34 23.49
N ALA A 186 -12.78 5.21 23.25
CA ALA A 186 -11.37 4.91 23.38
C ALA A 186 -10.56 6.11 23.88
N ASP A 187 -9.40 5.84 24.46
CA ASP A 187 -8.42 6.87 24.80
C ASP A 187 -7.58 7.28 23.58
N ALA A 188 -7.40 6.37 22.61
CA ALA A 188 -6.82 6.64 21.30
C ALA A 188 -7.28 5.61 20.27
N VAL A 189 -7.29 6.01 18.99
CA VAL A 189 -7.70 5.19 17.83
C VAL A 189 -6.55 5.11 16.83
N ILE A 190 -6.27 3.92 16.32
CA ILE A 190 -5.24 3.66 15.32
C ILE A 190 -5.89 3.11 14.05
N LEU A 191 -5.74 3.80 12.92
CA LEU A 191 -6.12 3.31 11.60
C LEU A 191 -4.97 2.51 10.97
N ALA A 192 -5.22 1.25 10.65
CA ALA A 192 -4.29 0.33 9.99
C ALA A 192 -4.99 -0.40 8.82
N THR A 193 -5.74 0.35 8.03
CA THR A 193 -6.82 -0.13 7.15
C THR A 193 -6.37 -0.45 5.73
N GLY A 194 -5.05 -0.34 5.45
CA GLY A 194 -4.49 -0.69 4.15
C GLY A 194 -4.73 0.36 3.06
N GLY A 195 -4.52 -0.04 1.81
CA GLY A 195 -4.52 0.84 0.65
C GLY A 195 -5.88 1.01 -0.03
N ILE A 196 -5.86 1.64 -1.21
CA ILE A 196 -7.05 2.12 -1.96
C ILE A 196 -7.19 1.49 -3.35
N GLY A 197 -6.70 0.25 -3.53
CA GLY A 197 -6.64 -0.39 -4.86
C GLY A 197 -7.96 -0.53 -5.60
N MET A 198 -9.09 -0.59 -4.89
CA MET A 198 -10.42 -0.69 -5.51
C MET A 198 -10.88 0.58 -6.24
N VAL A 199 -10.29 1.72 -5.95
CA VAL A 199 -10.50 2.97 -6.71
C VAL A 199 -10.13 2.81 -8.20
N PHE A 200 -9.21 1.90 -8.51
CA PHE A 200 -8.78 1.59 -9.88
C PHE A 200 -9.54 0.39 -10.50
N GLY A 201 -10.63 -0.04 -9.90
CA GLY A 201 -11.41 -1.19 -10.36
C GLY A 201 -10.60 -2.49 -10.31
N ARG A 202 -9.86 -2.78 -11.39
CA ARG A 202 -9.03 -3.99 -11.47
C ARG A 202 -7.61 -3.73 -10.99
N SER A 203 -7.27 -4.26 -9.83
CA SER A 203 -5.94 -4.13 -9.24
C SER A 203 -5.43 -5.48 -8.71
N THR A 204 -4.19 -5.51 -8.24
CA THR A 204 -3.65 -6.69 -7.54
C THR A 204 -4.07 -6.73 -6.06
N ASN A 205 -4.75 -5.69 -5.56
CA ASN A 205 -5.23 -5.63 -4.18
C ASN A 205 -6.41 -6.56 -3.91
N GLY A 206 -6.66 -6.83 -2.64
CA GLY A 206 -7.89 -7.46 -2.19
C GLY A 206 -9.09 -6.53 -2.39
N THR A 207 -10.29 -7.09 -2.59
CA THR A 207 -11.53 -6.33 -2.78
C THR A 207 -11.95 -5.51 -1.57
N ILE A 208 -11.33 -5.74 -0.41
CA ILE A 208 -11.51 -4.95 0.81
C ILE A 208 -10.67 -3.68 0.84
N SER A 209 -9.72 -3.49 -0.10
CA SER A 209 -8.84 -2.32 -0.16
C SER A 209 -9.53 -1.14 -0.85
N THR A 210 -10.63 -0.68 -0.26
CA THR A 210 -11.49 0.40 -0.81
C THR A 210 -11.01 1.80 -0.44
N GLY A 211 -10.17 1.91 0.61
CA GLY A 211 -9.79 3.21 1.17
C GLY A 211 -10.88 3.91 1.97
N ALA A 212 -12.03 3.28 2.19
CA ALA A 212 -13.17 3.91 2.83
C ALA A 212 -12.85 4.47 4.23
N ALA A 213 -12.10 3.74 5.05
CA ALA A 213 -11.75 4.20 6.39
C ALA A 213 -10.83 5.45 6.37
N ALA A 214 -9.84 5.49 5.49
CA ALA A 214 -8.99 6.68 5.31
C ALA A 214 -9.81 7.87 4.77
N SER A 215 -10.74 7.62 3.83
CA SER A 215 -11.67 8.63 3.31
C SER A 215 -12.58 9.19 4.40
N ILE A 216 -13.13 8.36 5.26
CA ILE A 216 -13.97 8.78 6.40
C ILE A 216 -13.18 9.70 7.34
N ALA A 217 -11.94 9.32 7.69
CA ALA A 217 -11.09 10.16 8.52
C ALA A 217 -10.76 11.50 7.81
N TYR A 218 -10.44 11.46 6.51
CA TYR A 218 -10.21 12.63 5.68
C TYR A 218 -11.42 13.57 5.65
N GLN A 219 -12.63 13.06 5.43
CA GLN A 219 -13.86 13.84 5.46
C GLN A 219 -14.19 14.41 6.85
N GLN A 220 -13.59 13.87 7.91
CA GLN A 220 -13.69 14.38 9.28
C GLN A 220 -12.50 15.27 9.70
N GLY A 221 -11.67 15.70 8.76
CA GLY A 221 -10.62 16.69 8.97
C GLY A 221 -9.20 16.12 9.08
N ALA A 222 -9.00 14.81 8.93
CA ALA A 222 -7.65 14.27 8.81
C ALA A 222 -7.01 14.72 7.48
N ILE A 223 -5.72 15.07 7.50
CA ILE A 223 -4.97 15.42 6.30
C ILE A 223 -4.58 14.14 5.57
N TYR A 224 -4.70 14.14 4.22
CA TYR A 224 -4.20 13.07 3.36
C TYR A 224 -2.92 13.51 2.66
N GLY A 225 -1.87 12.71 2.74
CA GLY A 225 -0.54 13.01 2.22
C GLY A 225 -0.23 12.26 0.92
N ASN A 226 0.37 12.93 -0.06
CA ASN A 226 0.96 12.31 -1.26
C ASN A 226 -0.01 11.40 -2.05
N GLY A 227 -1.30 11.74 -2.11
CA GLY A 227 -2.35 10.89 -2.69
C GLY A 227 -2.11 10.52 -4.16
N GLU A 228 -1.44 11.37 -4.94
CA GLU A 228 -1.11 11.16 -6.34
C GLU A 228 -0.07 10.05 -6.59
N PHE A 229 0.62 9.55 -5.56
CA PHE A 229 1.66 8.55 -5.71
C PHE A 229 1.12 7.14 -5.54
N ILE A 230 0.90 6.50 -6.67
CA ILE A 230 0.39 5.13 -6.80
C ILE A 230 1.46 4.27 -7.48
N GLN A 231 1.75 3.11 -6.91
CA GLN A 231 2.68 2.16 -7.50
C GLN A 231 1.98 1.19 -8.45
N ILE A 232 2.51 1.10 -9.64
CA ILE A 232 2.13 0.11 -10.64
C ILE A 232 3.12 -1.05 -10.59
N HIS A 233 2.63 -2.26 -10.40
CA HIS A 233 3.48 -3.47 -10.47
C HIS A 233 3.64 -3.91 -11.92
N PRO A 234 4.87 -4.15 -12.41
CA PRO A 234 5.11 -4.47 -13.81
C PRO A 234 4.59 -5.86 -14.21
N THR A 235 4.51 -6.80 -13.27
CA THR A 235 4.22 -8.21 -13.56
C THR A 235 2.89 -8.63 -12.93
N ALA A 236 1.76 -8.12 -13.46
CA ALA A 236 0.43 -8.61 -13.11
C ALA A 236 -0.11 -9.51 -14.22
N LEU A 237 -0.85 -10.55 -13.83
CA LEU A 237 -1.56 -11.42 -14.74
C LEU A 237 -2.86 -10.76 -15.17
N PRO A 238 -3.17 -10.70 -16.46
CA PRO A 238 -4.45 -10.20 -16.93
C PRO A 238 -5.60 -11.07 -16.42
N GLY A 239 -6.75 -10.48 -16.21
CA GLY A 239 -7.98 -11.16 -15.78
C GLY A 239 -9.14 -10.18 -15.88
N GLU A 240 -10.35 -10.68 -16.13
CA GLU A 240 -11.54 -9.85 -16.29
C GLU A 240 -12.09 -9.36 -14.93
N ASP A 241 -12.01 -10.21 -13.93
CA ASP A 241 -12.49 -9.96 -12.57
C ASP A 241 -11.51 -9.15 -11.73
N LYS A 242 -10.23 -9.56 -11.74
CA LYS A 242 -9.16 -9.05 -10.90
C LYS A 242 -7.82 -9.24 -11.59
N ARG A 243 -6.85 -8.36 -11.28
CA ARG A 243 -5.45 -8.60 -11.62
C ARG A 243 -4.80 -9.46 -10.54
N ARG A 244 -4.02 -10.44 -10.93
CA ARG A 244 -3.28 -11.29 -9.99
C ARG A 244 -1.80 -10.95 -10.04
N LEU A 245 -1.19 -10.88 -8.88
CA LEU A 245 0.24 -10.59 -8.78
C LEU A 245 1.05 -11.80 -9.24
N MET A 246 1.92 -11.62 -10.25
CA MET A 246 3.08 -12.48 -10.43
C MET A 246 4.24 -11.87 -9.66
N SER A 247 4.73 -12.61 -8.67
CA SER A 247 5.75 -12.13 -7.74
C SER A 247 6.98 -11.59 -8.47
N GLU A 248 7.52 -10.49 -7.97
CA GLU A 248 8.79 -9.94 -8.41
C GLU A 248 9.95 -10.95 -8.30
N SER A 249 9.81 -11.94 -7.43
CA SER A 249 10.76 -13.04 -7.28
C SER A 249 11.01 -13.78 -8.59
N ALA A 250 10.02 -13.87 -9.50
CA ALA A 250 10.23 -14.48 -10.80
C ALA A 250 11.33 -13.75 -11.61
N ARG A 251 11.35 -12.40 -11.56
CA ARG A 251 12.44 -11.60 -12.14
C ARG A 251 13.73 -11.73 -11.33
N GLY A 252 13.61 -11.73 -10.00
CA GLY A 252 14.73 -11.86 -9.07
C GLY A 252 15.55 -13.14 -9.26
N GLU A 253 14.86 -14.24 -9.51
CA GLU A 253 15.50 -15.56 -9.69
C GLU A 253 15.88 -15.86 -11.14
N GLY A 254 15.94 -14.84 -12.00
CA GLY A 254 16.47 -14.92 -13.34
C GLY A 254 15.44 -14.84 -14.48
N GLY A 255 14.17 -14.59 -14.17
CA GLY A 255 13.14 -14.39 -15.20
C GLY A 255 13.39 -13.16 -16.05
N ARG A 256 13.23 -13.31 -17.39
CA ARG A 256 13.53 -12.29 -18.38
C ARG A 256 12.25 -11.76 -19.04
N ILE A 257 12.15 -10.44 -19.16
CA ILE A 257 11.03 -9.78 -19.85
C ILE A 257 11.43 -9.48 -21.29
N TRP A 258 10.59 -9.92 -22.24
CA TRP A 258 10.84 -9.70 -23.67
C TRP A 258 9.55 -9.69 -24.50
N THR A 259 9.65 -9.15 -25.71
CA THR A 259 8.65 -9.25 -26.77
C THR A 259 9.32 -9.54 -28.11
N MET A 260 8.52 -9.75 -29.17
CA MET A 260 9.05 -9.90 -30.53
C MET A 260 9.27 -8.52 -31.16
N LYS A 261 10.45 -8.32 -31.77
CA LYS A 261 10.77 -7.15 -32.61
C LYS A 261 11.55 -7.64 -33.82
N ASP A 262 11.10 -7.28 -35.01
CA ASP A 262 11.71 -7.69 -36.30
C ASP A 262 11.95 -9.21 -36.41
N GLY A 263 10.97 -10.00 -35.94
CA GLY A 263 11.00 -11.47 -35.98
C GLY A 263 11.95 -12.13 -34.95
N LYS A 264 12.51 -11.37 -33.99
CA LYS A 264 13.43 -11.89 -32.97
C LYS A 264 12.97 -11.48 -31.55
N PRO A 265 13.27 -12.30 -30.51
CA PRO A 265 13.09 -11.91 -29.13
C PRO A 265 13.90 -10.67 -28.79
N TRP A 266 13.24 -9.64 -28.24
CA TRP A 266 13.85 -8.38 -27.84
C TRP A 266 13.72 -8.17 -26.33
N TYR A 267 14.87 -8.17 -25.65
CA TYR A 267 15.00 -8.02 -24.20
C TYR A 267 15.20 -6.55 -23.86
N PHE A 268 14.14 -5.75 -24.03
CA PHE A 268 14.20 -4.29 -23.99
C PHE A 268 14.65 -3.71 -22.62
N LEU A 269 14.38 -4.38 -21.49
CA LEU A 269 14.87 -3.93 -20.18
C LEU A 269 16.39 -4.08 -20.05
N GLU A 270 16.95 -5.15 -20.61
CA GLU A 270 18.39 -5.39 -20.60
C GLU A 270 19.13 -4.42 -21.52
N GLU A 271 18.52 -4.05 -22.66
CA GLU A 271 19.05 -3.08 -23.60
C GLU A 271 19.00 -1.65 -23.04
N TRP A 272 17.85 -1.23 -22.48
CA TRP A 272 17.67 0.15 -22.00
C TRP A 272 18.29 0.41 -20.64
N TYR A 273 18.45 -0.62 -19.81
CA TYR A 273 18.95 -0.53 -18.43
C TYR A 273 20.01 -1.59 -18.14
N PRO A 274 21.16 -1.59 -18.83
CA PRO A 274 22.13 -2.69 -18.76
C PRO A 274 22.70 -2.95 -17.36
N ALA A 275 22.73 -1.93 -16.48
CA ALA A 275 23.23 -2.08 -15.11
C ALA A 275 22.30 -2.90 -14.20
N TYR A 276 20.97 -2.85 -14.43
CA TYR A 276 19.95 -3.52 -13.59
C TYR A 276 19.13 -4.55 -14.36
N GLY A 277 18.99 -4.43 -15.68
CA GLY A 277 18.24 -5.35 -16.54
C GLY A 277 16.81 -5.56 -16.03
N ASN A 278 16.43 -6.79 -15.84
CA ASN A 278 15.09 -7.16 -15.34
C ASN A 278 14.85 -6.76 -13.87
N LEU A 279 15.88 -6.30 -13.14
CA LEU A 279 15.81 -5.84 -11.74
C LEU A 279 15.72 -4.33 -11.59
N VAL A 280 15.38 -3.58 -12.64
CA VAL A 280 15.01 -2.17 -12.50
C VAL A 280 13.80 -1.99 -11.57
N PRO A 281 13.65 -0.82 -10.91
CA PRO A 281 12.48 -0.52 -10.09
C PRO A 281 11.16 -0.70 -10.83
N ARG A 282 10.10 -0.89 -10.06
CA ARG A 282 8.76 -1.20 -10.58
C ARG A 282 8.21 -0.14 -11.51
N ASP A 283 8.35 1.13 -11.16
CA ASP A 283 7.91 2.25 -11.99
C ASP A 283 8.63 2.32 -13.33
N ILE A 284 9.95 2.05 -13.35
CA ILE A 284 10.76 1.98 -14.57
C ILE A 284 10.30 0.81 -15.44
N ALA A 285 10.18 -0.39 -14.87
CA ALA A 285 9.74 -1.58 -15.62
C ALA A 285 8.31 -1.41 -16.16
N ALA A 286 7.39 -0.85 -15.34
CA ALA A 286 6.01 -0.63 -15.75
C ALA A 286 5.90 0.35 -16.92
N ARG A 287 6.64 1.47 -16.88
CA ARG A 287 6.71 2.43 -18.00
C ARG A 287 7.30 1.82 -19.26
N ALA A 288 8.37 1.03 -19.12
CA ALA A 288 9.01 0.36 -20.25
C ALA A 288 8.04 -0.63 -20.94
N ILE A 289 7.35 -1.48 -20.16
CA ILE A 289 6.36 -2.42 -20.70
C ILE A 289 5.20 -1.68 -21.37
N PHE A 290 4.69 -0.63 -20.72
CA PHE A 290 3.62 0.19 -21.29
C PHE A 290 4.03 0.80 -22.62
N LYS A 291 5.20 1.42 -22.70
CA LYS A 291 5.76 1.99 -23.94
C LYS A 291 5.86 0.95 -25.05
N VAL A 292 6.40 -0.22 -24.75
CA VAL A 292 6.55 -1.32 -25.72
C VAL A 292 5.19 -1.79 -26.24
N CYS A 293 4.20 -1.96 -25.38
CA CYS A 293 2.90 -2.45 -25.76
C CYS A 293 2.03 -1.40 -26.45
N THR A 294 1.93 -0.18 -25.86
CA THR A 294 0.92 0.81 -26.28
C THR A 294 1.45 1.84 -27.28
N GLU A 295 2.71 2.31 -27.11
CA GLU A 295 3.29 3.32 -28.00
C GLU A 295 3.96 2.68 -29.23
N MET A 296 4.66 1.55 -29.03
CA MET A 296 5.37 0.86 -30.12
C MET A 296 4.53 -0.23 -30.79
N GLY A 297 3.40 -0.64 -30.20
CA GLY A 297 2.54 -1.68 -30.75
C GLY A 297 3.18 -3.08 -30.78
N LEU A 298 4.19 -3.33 -29.95
CA LEU A 298 4.95 -4.58 -29.94
C LEU A 298 4.46 -5.58 -28.87
N GLY A 299 3.20 -5.47 -28.46
CA GLY A 299 2.59 -6.43 -27.54
C GLY A 299 2.39 -7.81 -28.16
N VAL A 300 2.44 -8.85 -27.33
CA VAL A 300 2.28 -10.25 -27.75
C VAL A 300 0.90 -10.46 -28.39
N ASN A 301 0.88 -11.00 -29.59
CA ASN A 301 -0.34 -11.24 -30.38
C ASN A 301 -1.22 -9.98 -30.58
N GLY A 302 -0.62 -8.80 -30.66
CA GLY A 302 -1.34 -7.52 -30.79
C GLY A 302 -2.10 -7.08 -29.53
N GLN A 303 -1.87 -7.74 -28.41
CA GLN A 303 -2.46 -7.39 -27.12
C GLN A 303 -1.45 -6.62 -26.25
N ASN A 304 -1.93 -5.88 -25.28
CA ASN A 304 -1.07 -5.20 -24.29
C ASN A 304 -0.47 -6.21 -23.29
N LEU A 305 0.42 -7.07 -23.78
CA LEU A 305 1.09 -8.12 -23.01
C LEU A 305 2.55 -8.22 -23.42
N VAL A 306 3.43 -8.60 -22.49
CA VAL A 306 4.81 -9.03 -22.76
C VAL A 306 5.07 -10.38 -22.12
N ASN A 307 6.14 -11.06 -22.55
CA ASN A 307 6.57 -12.31 -21.98
C ASN A 307 7.41 -12.08 -20.72
N LEU A 308 7.14 -12.85 -19.67
CA LEU A 308 8.04 -13.09 -18.53
C LEU A 308 8.48 -14.54 -18.60
N ASP A 309 9.73 -14.76 -18.94
CA ASP A 309 10.26 -16.04 -19.37
C ASP A 309 11.18 -16.68 -18.33
N LEU A 310 10.85 -17.90 -17.94
CA LEU A 310 11.64 -18.77 -17.06
C LEU A 310 12.18 -20.02 -17.82
N THR A 311 11.80 -20.22 -19.09
CA THR A 311 12.05 -21.47 -19.81
C THR A 311 13.52 -21.78 -20.05
N HIS A 312 14.39 -20.77 -19.92
CA HIS A 312 15.86 -20.90 -20.02
C HIS A 312 16.53 -21.37 -18.72
N LEU A 313 15.77 -21.44 -17.62
CA LEU A 313 16.27 -21.91 -16.32
C LEU A 313 16.06 -23.42 -16.16
N ASP A 314 16.88 -24.06 -15.31
CA ASP A 314 16.67 -25.46 -14.95
C ASP A 314 15.31 -25.64 -14.24
N PRO A 315 14.42 -26.52 -14.72
CA PRO A 315 13.12 -26.77 -14.09
C PRO A 315 13.21 -27.13 -12.60
N LYS A 316 14.26 -27.83 -12.17
CA LYS A 316 14.48 -28.18 -10.76
C LYS A 316 14.78 -26.93 -9.91
N GLU A 317 15.53 -25.96 -10.46
CA GLU A 317 15.78 -24.69 -9.79
C GLU A 317 14.54 -23.82 -9.74
N ILE A 318 13.71 -23.83 -10.80
CA ILE A 318 12.39 -23.18 -10.79
C ILE A 318 11.52 -23.76 -9.67
N ASP A 319 11.44 -25.09 -9.55
CA ASP A 319 10.65 -25.75 -8.52
C ASP A 319 11.16 -25.41 -7.11
N ARG A 320 12.45 -25.44 -6.93
CA ARG A 320 13.08 -25.16 -5.63
C ARG A 320 12.86 -23.72 -5.16
N LYS A 321 12.99 -22.73 -6.07
CA LYS A 321 12.97 -21.31 -5.73
C LYS A 321 11.62 -20.63 -5.94
N LEU A 322 10.89 -21.05 -6.94
CA LEU A 322 9.69 -20.41 -7.45
C LEU A 322 8.47 -21.35 -7.50
N GLY A 323 8.56 -22.61 -7.11
CA GLY A 323 7.53 -23.63 -7.31
C GLY A 323 6.13 -23.16 -6.95
N ALA A 324 5.93 -22.64 -5.73
CA ALA A 324 4.64 -22.11 -5.30
C ALA A 324 4.20 -20.83 -6.05
N ILE A 325 5.13 -20.09 -6.66
CA ILE A 325 4.83 -18.89 -7.46
C ILE A 325 4.35 -19.29 -8.85
N VAL A 326 5.04 -20.23 -9.52
CA VAL A 326 4.65 -20.70 -10.84
C VAL A 326 3.34 -21.50 -10.80
N GLU A 327 3.06 -22.22 -9.71
CA GLU A 327 1.79 -22.89 -9.46
C GLU A 327 0.58 -21.93 -9.51
N ILE A 328 0.75 -20.68 -9.07
CA ILE A 328 -0.29 -19.66 -9.19
C ILE A 328 -0.63 -19.41 -10.67
N TYR A 329 0.40 -19.29 -11.52
CA TYR A 329 0.18 -19.10 -12.96
C TYR A 329 -0.51 -20.31 -13.57
N GLU A 330 -0.04 -21.51 -13.27
CA GLU A 330 -0.63 -22.76 -13.74
C GLU A 330 -2.12 -22.88 -13.38
N LYS A 331 -2.48 -22.53 -12.14
CA LYS A 331 -3.88 -22.61 -11.68
C LYS A 331 -4.80 -21.58 -12.33
N PHE A 332 -4.31 -20.38 -12.62
CA PHE A 332 -5.15 -19.28 -13.12
C PHE A 332 -5.12 -19.15 -14.65
N VAL A 333 -4.06 -19.59 -15.30
CA VAL A 333 -3.88 -19.46 -16.76
C VAL A 333 -3.92 -20.81 -17.48
N GLY A 334 -3.55 -21.89 -16.78
CA GLY A 334 -3.55 -23.25 -17.36
C GLY A 334 -2.29 -23.59 -18.17
N GLU A 335 -1.27 -22.70 -18.20
CA GLU A 335 0.00 -22.93 -18.91
C GLU A 335 1.12 -23.20 -17.89
N ASN A 336 2.11 -24.02 -18.29
CA ASN A 336 3.26 -24.35 -17.45
C ASN A 336 4.43 -23.37 -17.70
N PRO A 337 4.79 -22.50 -16.74
CA PRO A 337 5.87 -21.52 -16.89
C PRO A 337 7.27 -22.10 -17.08
N ARG A 338 7.46 -23.40 -16.84
CA ARG A 338 8.74 -24.09 -17.10
C ARG A 338 8.97 -24.35 -18.58
N THR A 339 7.90 -24.33 -19.37
CA THR A 339 7.94 -24.66 -20.82
C THR A 339 7.40 -23.56 -21.72
N VAL A 340 6.59 -22.63 -21.17
CA VAL A 340 5.95 -21.53 -21.91
C VAL A 340 6.15 -20.21 -21.15
N PRO A 341 6.59 -19.12 -21.80
CA PRO A 341 6.70 -17.82 -21.15
C PRO A 341 5.34 -17.31 -20.65
N MET A 342 5.32 -16.79 -19.42
CA MET A 342 4.13 -16.17 -18.81
C MET A 342 3.78 -14.86 -19.52
N LYS A 343 2.50 -14.56 -19.67
CA LYS A 343 2.00 -13.30 -20.23
C LYS A 343 1.65 -12.34 -19.09
N ILE A 344 2.25 -11.16 -19.12
CA ILE A 344 2.10 -10.16 -18.05
C ILE A 344 1.84 -8.77 -18.63
N PHE A 345 1.19 -7.90 -17.79
CA PHE A 345 1.06 -6.47 -18.05
C PHE A 345 1.02 -5.69 -16.73
N PRO A 346 1.46 -4.42 -16.70
CA PRO A 346 1.43 -3.59 -15.48
C PRO A 346 0.03 -3.37 -14.92
N SER A 347 -0.08 -3.31 -13.59
CA SER A 347 -1.35 -3.02 -12.90
C SER A 347 -1.13 -2.30 -11.58
N MET A 348 -2.14 -1.54 -11.13
CA MET A 348 -2.15 -0.92 -9.81
C MET A 348 -1.88 -1.95 -8.72
N HIS A 349 -1.02 -1.59 -7.74
CA HIS A 349 -0.53 -2.53 -6.74
C HIS A 349 -0.43 -1.96 -5.32
N TYR A 350 -0.02 -0.71 -5.14
CA TYR A 350 0.26 -0.15 -3.81
C TYR A 350 0.04 1.37 -3.79
N SER A 351 -0.45 1.89 -2.67
CA SER A 351 -0.58 3.33 -2.42
C SER A 351 0.61 3.81 -1.60
N MET A 352 1.42 4.74 -2.13
CA MET A 352 2.46 5.40 -1.34
C MET A 352 1.90 6.55 -0.53
N GLY A 353 0.85 7.22 -1.03
CA GLY A 353 0.06 8.18 -0.28
C GLY A 353 -0.83 7.53 0.76
N GLY A 354 -1.24 8.31 1.75
CA GLY A 354 -2.08 7.89 2.87
C GLY A 354 -2.36 9.04 3.82
N LEU A 355 -2.95 8.77 4.97
CA LEU A 355 -3.12 9.78 6.02
C LEU A 355 -1.77 10.38 6.41
N TRP A 356 -1.72 11.71 6.49
CA TRP A 356 -0.54 12.40 6.97
C TRP A 356 -0.31 12.12 8.45
N THR A 357 0.94 11.83 8.81
CA THR A 357 1.35 11.57 10.20
C THR A 357 2.69 12.24 10.49
N ASP A 358 2.93 12.53 11.74
CA ASP A 358 4.27 12.83 12.24
C ASP A 358 5.11 11.54 12.40
N TYR A 359 6.36 11.65 12.81
CA TYR A 359 7.27 10.49 12.98
C TYR A 359 6.85 9.51 14.10
N GLY A 360 5.93 9.92 14.96
CA GLY A 360 5.28 9.08 15.97
C GLY A 360 3.97 8.45 15.51
N HIS A 361 3.62 8.61 14.23
CA HIS A 361 2.36 8.17 13.64
C HIS A 361 1.10 8.91 14.13
N HIS A 362 1.22 10.09 14.77
CA HIS A 362 0.07 10.92 15.07
C HIS A 362 -0.45 11.60 13.80
N THR A 363 -1.74 11.58 13.57
CA THR A 363 -2.37 12.44 12.56
C THR A 363 -2.51 13.87 13.09
N ASN A 364 -3.02 14.78 12.25
CA ASN A 364 -3.39 16.13 12.71
C ASN A 364 -4.61 16.15 13.63
N ILE A 365 -5.37 15.05 13.75
CA ILE A 365 -6.49 14.92 14.72
C ILE A 365 -5.91 14.34 16.01
N PRO A 366 -5.94 15.06 17.14
CA PRO A 366 -5.45 14.53 18.40
C PRO A 366 -6.17 13.23 18.79
N GLY A 367 -5.44 12.24 19.30
CA GLY A 367 -5.98 10.92 19.65
C GLY A 367 -6.21 9.96 18.47
N LEU A 368 -5.97 10.41 17.24
CA LEU A 368 -6.02 9.58 16.04
C LEU A 368 -4.62 9.33 15.47
N PHE A 369 -4.33 8.08 15.16
CA PHE A 369 -3.07 7.59 14.61
C PHE A 369 -3.31 6.83 13.32
N ALA A 370 -2.28 6.73 12.46
CA ALA A 370 -2.34 5.88 11.27
C ALA A 370 -1.04 5.08 11.10
N ALA A 371 -1.15 3.83 10.59
CA ALA A 371 -0.01 2.94 10.39
C ALA A 371 -0.22 2.00 9.20
N GLY A 372 0.87 1.59 8.55
CA GLY A 372 0.87 0.69 7.40
C GLY A 372 0.53 1.40 6.10
N GLU A 373 -0.10 0.71 5.15
CA GLU A 373 -0.37 1.28 3.82
C GLU A 373 -1.44 2.40 3.84
N CYS A 374 -2.12 2.65 4.95
CA CYS A 374 -3.02 3.80 5.07
C CYS A 374 -2.32 5.09 5.51
N ASP A 375 -1.03 5.06 5.84
CA ASP A 375 -0.18 6.24 6.06
C ASP A 375 0.77 6.49 4.87
N TYR A 376 1.32 7.71 4.77
CA TYR A 376 2.15 8.15 3.64
C TYR A 376 3.67 8.06 3.89
N MET A 377 4.14 7.70 5.07
CA MET A 377 5.43 8.09 5.64
C MET A 377 6.68 7.54 4.92
N TYR A 378 6.69 6.25 4.50
CA TYR A 378 7.95 5.52 4.27
C TYR A 378 8.44 5.43 2.83
N HIS A 379 7.62 5.75 1.84
CA HIS A 379 7.88 5.30 0.46
C HIS A 379 8.10 6.41 -0.56
N GLY A 380 7.80 7.66 -0.21
CA GLY A 380 7.93 8.78 -1.13
C GLY A 380 7.17 8.56 -2.43
N ALA A 381 7.83 8.78 -3.56
CA ALA A 381 7.21 8.73 -4.86
C ALA A 381 7.10 7.31 -5.47
N ASN A 382 7.82 6.33 -4.92
CA ASN A 382 7.77 4.93 -5.36
C ASN A 382 8.39 4.00 -4.31
N ARG A 383 7.74 2.88 -4.03
CA ARG A 383 8.16 1.94 -3.00
C ARG A 383 9.20 0.95 -3.52
N LEU A 384 10.31 0.78 -2.80
CA LEU A 384 11.30 -0.26 -3.07
C LEU A 384 10.66 -1.65 -2.87
N GLY A 385 10.94 -2.59 -3.78
CA GLY A 385 10.49 -3.97 -3.66
C GLY A 385 10.94 -4.60 -2.34
N GLY A 386 10.07 -5.38 -1.67
CA GLY A 386 10.35 -5.99 -0.36
C GLY A 386 10.13 -5.09 0.87
N ASN A 387 9.87 -3.79 0.72
CA ASN A 387 9.66 -2.87 1.84
C ASN A 387 8.21 -2.78 2.34
N SER A 388 7.19 -3.33 1.66
CA SER A 388 5.79 -3.16 2.10
C SER A 388 5.48 -3.86 3.42
N LEU A 389 5.88 -5.14 3.55
CA LEU A 389 5.67 -5.87 4.80
C LEU A 389 6.58 -5.32 5.91
N LEU A 390 7.78 -4.84 5.55
CA LEU A 390 8.67 -4.18 6.50
C LEU A 390 8.00 -2.92 7.08
N SER A 391 7.58 -1.98 6.23
CA SER A 391 6.97 -0.72 6.68
C SER A 391 5.68 -0.96 7.46
N ALA A 392 4.81 -1.86 6.99
CA ALA A 392 3.57 -2.19 7.68
C ALA A 392 3.82 -2.77 9.08
N THR A 393 4.77 -3.70 9.21
CA THR A 393 5.08 -4.32 10.51
C THR A 393 5.82 -3.34 11.42
N TYR A 394 6.77 -2.58 10.87
CA TYR A 394 7.53 -1.57 11.62
C TYR A 394 6.63 -0.42 12.12
N SER A 395 5.75 0.12 11.27
CA SER A 395 4.81 1.16 11.71
C SER A 395 3.90 0.69 12.85
N GLY A 396 3.45 -0.59 12.79
CA GLY A 396 2.72 -1.21 13.91
C GLY A 396 3.55 -1.30 15.20
N MET A 397 4.86 -1.60 15.09
CA MET A 397 5.78 -1.60 16.23
C MET A 397 5.91 -0.22 16.90
N VAL A 398 5.90 0.85 16.09
CA VAL A 398 6.09 2.24 16.57
C VAL A 398 4.79 2.82 17.09
N VAL A 399 3.69 2.69 16.34
CA VAL A 399 2.42 3.37 16.66
C VAL A 399 1.79 2.88 17.97
N GLY A 400 1.93 1.58 18.30
CA GLY A 400 1.38 1.03 19.54
C GLY A 400 1.93 1.72 20.79
N PRO A 401 3.26 1.71 21.04
CA PRO A 401 3.89 2.45 22.13
C PRO A 401 3.66 3.96 22.06
N SER A 402 3.65 4.56 20.85
CA SER A 402 3.40 5.99 20.65
C SER A 402 2.01 6.38 21.16
N ALA A 403 0.97 5.63 20.80
CA ALA A 403 -0.39 5.87 21.27
C ALA A 403 -0.50 5.72 22.81
N VAL A 404 0.17 4.71 23.39
CA VAL A 404 0.19 4.52 24.84
C VAL A 404 0.86 5.69 25.55
N ASN A 405 2.00 6.17 25.03
CA ASN A 405 2.72 7.32 25.59
C ASN A 405 1.89 8.61 25.49
N TYR A 406 1.27 8.86 24.33
CA TYR A 406 0.36 9.98 24.15
C TYR A 406 -0.73 10.03 25.22
N VAL A 407 -1.40 8.89 25.49
CA VAL A 407 -2.44 8.85 26.52
C VAL A 407 -1.88 9.06 27.92
N LYS A 408 -0.68 8.53 28.23
CA LYS A 408 0.00 8.75 29.53
C LYS A 408 0.36 10.22 29.75
N GLU A 409 0.91 10.87 28.75
CA GLU A 409 1.31 12.28 28.80
C GLU A 409 0.12 13.22 28.96
N ARG A 410 -1.01 12.89 28.37
CA ARG A 410 -2.27 13.62 28.53
C ARG A 410 -2.87 13.49 29.94
N GLY A 411 -2.50 12.44 30.67
CA GLY A 411 -3.03 12.15 31.99
C GLY A 411 -4.46 11.62 32.01
N ALA A 412 -5.03 11.56 33.22
CA ALA A 412 -6.39 11.06 33.40
C ALA A 412 -7.43 11.99 32.73
N ARG A 413 -8.25 11.41 31.86
CA ARG A 413 -9.33 12.12 31.18
C ARG A 413 -10.70 11.78 31.77
N LYS A 414 -11.60 12.74 31.71
CA LYS A 414 -13.01 12.46 31.99
C LYS A 414 -13.51 11.44 30.95
N PRO A 415 -14.17 10.35 31.37
CA PRO A 415 -14.82 9.45 30.44
C PRO A 415 -15.75 10.20 29.49
N LEU A 416 -15.85 9.74 28.25
CA LEU A 416 -16.80 10.31 27.31
C LEU A 416 -18.21 10.04 27.80
N ASP A 417 -19.08 11.06 27.76
CA ASP A 417 -20.47 10.89 28.20
C ASP A 417 -21.19 9.86 27.31
N SER A 418 -21.98 9.00 27.94
CA SER A 418 -22.74 7.99 27.22
C SER A 418 -23.75 8.59 26.23
N SER A 419 -24.23 9.81 26.48
CA SER A 419 -25.09 10.54 25.56
C SER A 419 -24.39 10.89 24.23
N VAL A 420 -23.09 11.21 24.27
CA VAL A 420 -22.30 11.48 23.07
C VAL A 420 -22.15 10.21 22.22
N LEU A 421 -21.87 9.08 22.86
CA LEU A 421 -21.81 7.77 22.17
C LEU A 421 -23.15 7.42 21.54
N GLN A 422 -24.24 7.59 22.29
CA GLN A 422 -25.59 7.31 21.80
C GLN A 422 -25.98 8.22 20.63
N ALA A 423 -25.71 9.52 20.72
CA ALA A 423 -25.97 10.48 19.64
C ALA A 423 -25.17 10.16 18.36
N ALA A 424 -23.89 9.77 18.51
CA ALA A 424 -23.06 9.36 17.39
C ALA A 424 -23.62 8.11 16.70
N LYS A 425 -24.05 7.11 17.48
CA LYS A 425 -24.70 5.90 16.97
C LYS A 425 -26.00 6.22 16.23
N GLU A 426 -26.91 6.94 16.86
CA GLU A 426 -28.22 7.31 16.29
C GLU A 426 -28.10 8.08 14.97
N ARG A 427 -27.11 8.96 14.90
CA ARG A 427 -26.80 9.67 13.65
C ARG A 427 -26.47 8.70 12.51
N GLU A 428 -25.61 7.72 12.74
CA GLU A 428 -25.21 6.76 11.72
C GLU A 428 -26.32 5.73 11.41
N GLU A 429 -27.18 5.44 12.36
CA GLU A 429 -28.42 4.67 12.12
C GLU A 429 -29.34 5.40 11.13
N VAL A 430 -29.52 6.71 11.28
CA VAL A 430 -30.29 7.53 10.32
C VAL A 430 -29.66 7.51 8.93
N VAL A 431 -28.33 7.65 8.83
CA VAL A 431 -27.62 7.58 7.55
C VAL A 431 -27.82 6.20 6.90
N PHE A 432 -27.71 5.14 7.67
CA PHE A 432 -27.93 3.76 7.20
C PHE A 432 -29.37 3.54 6.70
N GLU A 433 -30.38 4.00 7.46
CA GLU A 433 -31.79 3.92 7.03
C GLU A 433 -32.06 4.70 5.74
N ASN A 434 -31.42 5.85 5.57
CA ASN A 434 -31.53 6.63 4.33
C ASN A 434 -30.89 5.89 3.13
N LEU A 435 -29.74 5.24 3.33
CA LEU A 435 -29.11 4.40 2.30
C LEU A 435 -30.01 3.23 1.90
N LEU A 436 -30.63 2.53 2.86
CA LEU A 436 -31.56 1.43 2.59
C LEU A 436 -32.79 1.85 1.78
N ARG A 437 -33.18 3.13 1.84
CA ARG A 437 -34.36 3.69 1.14
C ARG A 437 -34.02 4.29 -0.22
N MET A 438 -32.77 4.25 -0.64
CA MET A 438 -32.38 4.75 -1.97
C MET A 438 -33.01 3.88 -3.06
N ASP A 439 -33.91 4.46 -3.84
CA ASP A 439 -34.71 3.79 -4.88
C ASP A 439 -34.47 4.37 -6.30
N GLY A 440 -33.33 5.03 -6.49
CA GLY A 440 -32.96 5.62 -7.77
C GLY A 440 -32.70 4.57 -8.85
N LYS A 441 -32.38 5.03 -10.07
CA LYS A 441 -32.20 4.17 -11.24
C LYS A 441 -30.72 3.81 -11.52
N GLU A 442 -29.79 4.46 -10.83
CA GLU A 442 -28.37 4.24 -11.04
C GLU A 442 -27.91 2.97 -10.30
N ASN A 443 -27.00 2.24 -10.94
CA ASN A 443 -26.43 1.03 -10.36
C ASN A 443 -25.06 1.31 -9.74
N PRO A 444 -24.83 1.07 -8.43
CA PRO A 444 -23.56 1.38 -7.79
C PRO A 444 -22.37 0.60 -8.37
N PHE A 445 -22.60 -0.62 -8.85
CA PHE A 445 -21.54 -1.44 -9.47
C PHE A 445 -21.13 -0.92 -10.86
N GLN A 446 -22.05 -0.29 -11.60
CA GLN A 446 -21.73 0.37 -12.86
C GLN A 446 -20.95 1.66 -12.62
N ILE A 447 -21.34 2.49 -11.64
CA ILE A 447 -20.60 3.69 -11.25
C ILE A 447 -19.17 3.33 -10.84
N HIS A 448 -19.00 2.27 -10.04
CA HIS A 448 -17.66 1.78 -9.66
C HIS A 448 -16.84 1.33 -10.87
N ARG A 449 -17.44 0.62 -11.82
CA ARG A 449 -16.75 0.19 -13.04
C ARG A 449 -16.27 1.38 -13.86
N GLU A 450 -17.16 2.36 -14.10
CA GLU A 450 -16.79 3.58 -14.83
C GLU A 450 -15.67 4.34 -14.12
N MET A 451 -15.76 4.53 -12.79
CA MET A 451 -14.69 5.12 -11.99
C MET A 451 -13.36 4.37 -12.20
N GLY A 452 -13.38 3.05 -12.05
CA GLY A 452 -12.18 2.21 -12.19
C GLY A 452 -11.55 2.27 -13.57
N ASP A 453 -12.36 2.31 -14.62
CA ASP A 453 -11.88 2.39 -16.02
C ASP A 453 -11.20 3.75 -16.26
N TRP A 454 -11.83 4.88 -15.87
CA TRP A 454 -11.24 6.22 -16.00
C TRP A 454 -9.97 6.38 -15.15
N MET A 455 -9.97 5.90 -13.93
CA MET A 455 -8.81 5.95 -13.05
C MET A 455 -7.66 5.10 -13.60
N THR A 456 -7.94 3.91 -14.10
CA THR A 456 -6.92 3.01 -14.66
C THR A 456 -6.32 3.57 -15.95
N GLU A 457 -7.14 4.12 -16.84
CA GLU A 457 -6.68 4.66 -18.12
C GLU A 457 -5.85 5.94 -17.95
N ASN A 458 -6.31 6.89 -17.12
CA ASN A 458 -5.79 8.25 -17.11
C ASN A 458 -4.91 8.60 -15.91
N VAL A 459 -4.94 7.80 -14.82
CA VAL A 459 -4.32 8.17 -13.53
C VAL A 459 -3.26 7.15 -13.08
N THR A 460 -2.87 6.20 -13.93
CA THR A 460 -1.87 5.17 -13.58
C THR A 460 -0.48 5.50 -14.14
N ILE A 461 -0.11 4.93 -15.30
CA ILE A 461 1.28 4.89 -15.79
C ILE A 461 1.71 6.19 -16.46
N GLN A 462 0.88 6.72 -17.37
CA GLN A 462 1.09 8.00 -18.04
C GLN A 462 -0.08 8.92 -17.75
N ARG A 463 0.22 10.15 -17.42
CA ARG A 463 -0.75 11.16 -17.00
C ARG A 463 -0.59 12.40 -17.86
N PHE A 464 -1.70 12.90 -18.40
CA PHE A 464 -1.76 14.13 -19.18
C PHE A 464 -2.72 15.10 -18.53
N ASN A 465 -2.36 16.36 -18.39
CA ASN A 465 -3.19 17.37 -17.70
C ASN A 465 -4.61 17.41 -18.24
N LYS A 466 -4.79 17.38 -19.57
CA LYS A 466 -6.11 17.34 -20.19
C LYS A 466 -6.92 16.11 -19.74
N LYS A 467 -6.30 14.92 -19.76
CA LYS A 467 -6.96 13.68 -19.37
C LYS A 467 -7.27 13.62 -17.87
N LEU A 468 -6.39 14.15 -17.04
CA LEU A 468 -6.63 14.28 -15.60
C LEU A 468 -7.82 15.21 -15.31
N GLN A 469 -7.93 16.35 -16.04
CA GLN A 469 -9.09 17.25 -15.89
C GLN A 469 -10.38 16.56 -16.33
N GLU A 470 -10.41 15.94 -17.51
CA GLU A 470 -11.55 15.15 -18.00
C GLU A 470 -11.96 14.05 -16.99
N THR A 471 -10.98 13.44 -16.32
CA THR A 471 -11.23 12.42 -15.31
C THR A 471 -11.84 13.03 -14.03
N ASP A 472 -11.35 14.16 -13.54
CA ASP A 472 -11.95 14.82 -12.36
C ASP A 472 -13.39 15.26 -12.64
N ASP A 473 -13.65 15.81 -13.84
CA ASP A 473 -15.01 16.18 -14.27
C ASP A 473 -15.94 14.96 -14.29
N LYS A 474 -15.44 13.82 -14.81
CA LYS A 474 -16.18 12.55 -14.80
C LYS A 474 -16.43 12.02 -13.39
N LEU A 475 -15.45 12.12 -12.51
CA LEU A 475 -15.59 11.70 -11.10
C LEU A 475 -16.64 12.56 -10.37
N ALA A 476 -16.68 13.86 -10.63
CA ALA A 476 -17.72 14.74 -10.11
C ALA A 476 -19.12 14.37 -10.65
N GLU A 477 -19.25 14.03 -11.94
CA GLU A 477 -20.48 13.47 -12.51
C GLU A 477 -20.90 12.19 -11.80
N LEU A 478 -19.95 11.25 -11.55
CA LEU A 478 -20.23 10.00 -10.87
C LEU A 478 -20.68 10.20 -9.41
N GLN A 479 -20.15 11.23 -8.71
CA GLN A 479 -20.62 11.62 -7.38
C GLN A 479 -22.10 12.11 -7.43
N GLU A 480 -22.48 12.88 -8.45
CA GLU A 480 -23.89 13.29 -8.63
C GLU A 480 -24.79 12.11 -8.99
N ARG A 481 -24.31 11.17 -9.79
CA ARG A 481 -25.06 9.92 -10.10
C ARG A 481 -25.22 9.04 -8.88
N TRP A 482 -24.22 8.95 -8.01
CA TRP A 482 -24.32 8.20 -6.76
C TRP A 482 -25.52 8.62 -5.91
N LYS A 483 -25.88 9.89 -5.91
CA LYS A 483 -27.07 10.39 -5.18
C LYS A 483 -28.39 9.80 -5.70
N ARG A 484 -28.40 9.20 -6.88
CA ARG A 484 -29.56 8.58 -7.53
C ARG A 484 -29.44 7.05 -7.65
N VAL A 485 -28.61 6.44 -6.83
CA VAL A 485 -28.43 4.97 -6.79
C VAL A 485 -29.69 4.31 -6.26
N GLY A 486 -30.04 3.16 -6.82
CA GLY A 486 -31.01 2.22 -6.25
C GLY A 486 -30.31 1.11 -5.48
N VAL A 487 -30.66 0.96 -4.21
CA VAL A 487 -30.21 -0.15 -3.37
C VAL A 487 -31.19 -1.31 -3.54
N SER A 488 -30.76 -2.36 -4.23
CA SER A 488 -31.63 -3.49 -4.62
C SER A 488 -31.98 -4.44 -3.49
N ASP A 489 -31.22 -4.42 -2.38
CA ASP A 489 -31.47 -5.21 -1.18
C ASP A 489 -31.75 -4.28 0.00
N SER A 490 -32.97 -4.34 0.54
CA SER A 490 -33.40 -3.56 1.71
C SER A 490 -33.31 -4.32 3.02
N SER A 491 -32.76 -5.54 3.03
CA SER A 491 -32.62 -6.35 4.23
C SER A 491 -31.67 -5.73 5.25
N LYS A 492 -31.93 -5.98 6.54
CA LYS A 492 -31.05 -5.55 7.64
C LYS A 492 -30.23 -6.73 8.18
N HIS A 493 -29.75 -7.58 7.28
CA HIS A 493 -28.91 -8.73 7.60
C HIS A 493 -27.92 -9.01 6.47
N ALA A 494 -26.63 -8.96 6.78
CA ALA A 494 -25.51 -9.24 5.86
C ALA A 494 -25.64 -8.54 4.49
N ASN A 495 -26.14 -7.29 4.49
CA ASN A 495 -26.45 -6.54 3.26
C ASN A 495 -25.19 -5.96 2.63
N GLN A 496 -24.65 -6.66 1.62
CA GLN A 496 -23.45 -6.24 0.91
C GLN A 496 -23.69 -5.07 -0.04
N VAL A 497 -24.92 -4.89 -0.55
CA VAL A 497 -25.22 -3.80 -1.50
C VAL A 497 -25.15 -2.45 -0.82
N VAL A 498 -25.76 -2.31 0.37
CA VAL A 498 -25.74 -1.05 1.13
C VAL A 498 -24.30 -0.74 1.62
N MET A 499 -23.57 -1.76 2.07
CA MET A 499 -22.16 -1.61 2.44
C MET A 499 -21.33 -1.10 1.25
N PHE A 500 -21.44 -1.74 0.10
CA PHE A 500 -20.72 -1.35 -1.10
C PHE A 500 -21.11 0.06 -1.57
N THR A 501 -22.41 0.42 -1.53
CA THR A 501 -22.89 1.75 -1.91
C THR A 501 -22.26 2.84 -1.04
N ARG A 502 -22.13 2.62 0.28
CA ARG A 502 -21.45 3.53 1.20
C ARG A 502 -19.95 3.61 0.89
N GLN A 503 -19.29 2.48 0.66
CA GLN A 503 -17.87 2.44 0.34
C GLN A 503 -17.58 3.11 -1.01
N LEU A 504 -18.49 3.01 -1.98
CA LEU A 504 -18.34 3.67 -3.29
C LEU A 504 -18.29 5.19 -3.17
N TRP A 505 -19.08 5.81 -2.30
CA TRP A 505 -18.96 7.23 -2.02
C TRP A 505 -17.54 7.60 -1.57
N ASN A 506 -17.02 6.84 -0.63
CA ASN A 506 -15.67 7.05 -0.11
C ASN A 506 -14.58 6.82 -1.18
N MET A 507 -14.76 5.85 -2.08
CA MET A 507 -13.85 5.64 -3.22
C MET A 507 -13.89 6.81 -4.20
N LEU A 508 -15.06 7.38 -4.49
CA LEU A 508 -15.20 8.56 -5.35
C LEU A 508 -14.50 9.79 -4.74
N GLU A 509 -14.61 10.03 -3.43
CA GLU A 509 -13.88 11.08 -2.73
C GLU A 509 -12.37 10.91 -2.90
N MET A 510 -11.85 9.70 -2.63
CA MET A 510 -10.41 9.43 -2.75
C MET A 510 -9.91 9.49 -4.19
N SER A 511 -10.71 9.09 -5.17
CA SER A 511 -10.34 9.19 -6.58
C SER A 511 -10.10 10.63 -7.02
N ARG A 512 -10.90 11.59 -6.52
CA ARG A 512 -10.70 13.02 -6.76
C ARG A 512 -9.45 13.57 -6.08
N VAL A 513 -9.16 13.13 -4.84
CA VAL A 513 -7.89 13.49 -4.15
C VAL A 513 -6.68 13.09 -5.00
N ILE A 514 -6.66 11.85 -5.51
CA ILE A 514 -5.58 11.33 -6.34
C ILE A 514 -5.47 12.09 -7.66
N THR A 515 -6.58 12.25 -8.35
CA THR A 515 -6.63 12.87 -9.70
C THR A 515 -6.25 14.33 -9.64
N GLN A 516 -6.80 15.10 -8.71
CA GLN A 516 -6.48 16.51 -8.56
C GLN A 516 -5.05 16.75 -8.03
N GLY A 517 -4.54 15.89 -7.15
CA GLY A 517 -3.13 15.90 -6.74
C GLY A 517 -2.20 15.70 -7.94
N ALA A 518 -2.51 14.69 -8.78
CA ALA A 518 -1.78 14.42 -10.01
C ALA A 518 -1.88 15.57 -11.02
N LEU A 519 -3.04 16.20 -11.17
CA LEU A 519 -3.24 17.34 -12.06
C LEU A 519 -2.35 18.54 -11.68
N ARG A 520 -2.22 18.83 -10.39
CA ARG A 520 -1.44 19.97 -9.88
C ARG A 520 0.06 19.77 -9.96
N ARG A 521 0.55 18.56 -9.77
CA ARG A 521 1.99 18.24 -9.75
C ARG A 521 2.55 18.16 -11.17
N ASN A 522 3.19 19.22 -11.63
CA ASN A 522 3.78 19.33 -12.98
C ASN A 522 5.26 18.96 -12.99
N GLU A 523 5.55 17.70 -12.71
CA GLU A 523 6.86 17.05 -12.80
C GLU A 523 6.67 15.56 -13.10
N SER A 524 7.77 14.83 -13.29
CA SER A 524 7.79 13.36 -13.26
C SER A 524 8.71 12.88 -12.13
N ARG A 525 8.14 12.08 -11.18
CA ARG A 525 8.85 11.58 -10.01
C ARG A 525 8.32 10.20 -9.62
N GLY A 526 9.18 9.19 -9.56
CA GLY A 526 8.81 7.84 -9.15
C GLY A 526 7.61 7.28 -9.92
N GLY A 527 6.52 6.95 -9.22
CA GLY A 527 5.27 6.46 -9.80
C GLY A 527 4.44 7.51 -10.52
N HIS A 528 4.72 8.80 -10.34
CA HIS A 528 4.03 9.89 -11.03
C HIS A 528 4.81 10.27 -12.28
N PHE A 529 4.24 10.03 -13.46
CA PHE A 529 4.87 10.33 -14.75
C PHE A 529 3.93 11.11 -15.67
N LYS A 530 4.36 12.32 -16.05
CA LYS A 530 3.71 13.20 -17.03
C LYS A 530 4.61 13.41 -18.23
N PRO A 531 4.27 12.89 -19.43
CA PRO A 531 5.06 13.17 -20.64
C PRO A 531 5.17 14.65 -20.98
N GLU A 532 4.21 15.49 -20.56
CA GLU A 532 4.24 16.95 -20.69
C GLU A 532 5.30 17.61 -19.79
N PHE A 533 5.71 16.95 -18.69
CA PHE A 533 6.70 17.39 -17.71
C PHE A 533 7.61 16.20 -17.35
N PRO A 534 8.48 15.75 -18.28
CA PRO A 534 9.21 14.49 -18.12
C PRO A 534 10.30 14.51 -17.05
N GLU A 535 10.76 15.70 -16.66
CA GLU A 535 11.85 15.87 -15.72
C GLU A 535 11.36 15.98 -14.27
N ARG A 536 12.21 15.57 -13.33
CA ARG A 536 12.03 15.80 -11.89
C ARG A 536 12.41 17.25 -11.56
N ASP A 537 11.57 17.92 -10.81
CA ASP A 537 11.75 19.31 -10.39
C ASP A 537 11.86 19.41 -8.86
N ASP A 538 13.08 19.37 -8.33
CA ASP A 538 13.33 19.43 -6.90
C ASP A 538 13.08 20.83 -6.30
N GLU A 539 13.21 21.88 -7.09
CA GLU A 539 13.00 23.26 -6.62
C GLU A 539 11.54 23.52 -6.25
N ASN A 540 10.62 23.08 -7.11
CA ASN A 540 9.20 23.35 -6.93
C ASN A 540 8.45 22.19 -6.26
N TRP A 541 8.88 20.93 -6.48
CA TRP A 541 8.09 19.75 -6.18
C TRP A 541 8.72 18.73 -5.22
N LEU A 542 9.91 18.98 -4.63
CA LEU A 542 10.42 18.15 -3.55
C LEU A 542 9.65 18.46 -2.25
N LYS A 543 8.34 18.24 -2.30
CA LYS A 543 7.38 18.58 -1.24
C LYS A 543 6.35 17.48 -1.08
N THR A 544 5.98 17.19 0.16
CA THR A 544 4.80 16.40 0.49
C THR A 544 3.55 17.18 0.12
N THR A 545 2.70 16.60 -0.71
CA THR A 545 1.35 17.12 -0.97
C THR A 545 0.48 16.83 0.24
N LYS A 546 -0.17 17.84 0.80
CA LYS A 546 -1.14 17.71 1.89
C LYS A 546 -2.51 18.13 1.39
N THR A 547 -3.50 17.27 1.57
CA THR A 547 -4.86 17.48 1.09
C THR A 547 -5.83 17.48 2.26
N THR A 548 -6.65 18.50 2.36
CA THR A 548 -7.76 18.62 3.31
C THR A 548 -9.09 18.59 2.57
N TRP A 549 -10.09 18.02 3.23
CA TRP A 549 -11.43 17.94 2.67
C TRP A 549 -12.17 19.28 2.76
N SER A 550 -12.94 19.61 1.74
CA SER A 550 -13.99 20.63 1.80
C SER A 550 -15.21 20.21 0.96
N PRO A 551 -16.39 20.79 1.22
CA PRO A 551 -17.60 20.54 0.40
C PRO A 551 -17.41 20.83 -1.09
N ASP A 552 -16.53 21.78 -1.42
CA ASP A 552 -16.24 22.22 -2.79
C ASP A 552 -15.15 21.37 -3.48
N GLY A 553 -14.63 20.35 -2.78
CA GLY A 553 -13.60 19.44 -3.24
C GLY A 553 -12.27 19.58 -2.51
N PRO A 554 -11.26 18.76 -2.87
CA PRO A 554 -9.97 18.70 -2.20
C PRO A 554 -9.21 20.03 -2.19
N GLN A 555 -8.71 20.46 -1.03
CA GLN A 555 -7.86 21.64 -0.86
C GLN A 555 -6.41 21.20 -0.65
N PHE A 556 -5.48 21.84 -1.37
CA PHE A 556 -4.07 21.42 -1.42
C PHE A 556 -3.14 22.41 -0.73
N SER A 557 -2.21 21.88 0.03
CA SER A 557 -1.05 22.59 0.57
C SER A 557 0.19 21.71 0.48
N TYR A 558 1.36 22.27 0.76
CA TYR A 558 2.63 21.57 0.56
C TYR A 558 3.52 21.73 1.78
N GLU A 559 4.30 20.69 2.10
CA GLU A 559 5.24 20.64 3.21
C GLU A 559 6.61 20.19 2.69
N GLU A 560 7.67 20.85 3.15
CA GLU A 560 9.04 20.48 2.75
C GLU A 560 9.39 19.07 3.26
N VAL A 561 10.10 18.31 2.42
CA VAL A 561 10.58 16.98 2.76
C VAL A 561 11.89 17.10 3.56
N ASP A 562 11.99 16.37 4.67
CA ASP A 562 13.22 16.26 5.44
C ASP A 562 14.27 15.42 4.70
N THR A 563 15.24 16.11 4.10
CA THR A 563 16.38 15.53 3.37
C THR A 563 17.70 15.71 4.12
N SER A 564 17.67 15.75 5.45
CA SER A 564 18.82 16.09 6.30
C SER A 564 19.94 15.05 6.30
N LEU A 565 19.65 13.78 5.96
CA LEU A 565 20.64 12.69 6.03
C LEU A 565 21.43 12.47 4.74
N ILE A 566 20.77 12.53 3.58
CA ILE A 566 21.41 12.42 2.26
C ILE A 566 20.81 13.43 1.29
N LYS A 567 21.68 14.08 0.51
CA LYS A 567 21.23 15.08 -0.47
C LYS A 567 20.55 14.41 -1.66
N PRO A 568 19.47 15.01 -2.19
CA PRO A 568 18.84 14.56 -3.44
C PRO A 568 19.86 14.51 -4.59
N ARG A 569 19.79 13.46 -5.39
CA ARG A 569 20.62 13.24 -6.58
C ARG A 569 19.79 12.64 -7.71
N ALA A 570 20.31 12.65 -8.93
CA ALA A 570 19.64 12.04 -10.07
C ALA A 570 19.39 10.55 -9.83
N ARG A 571 18.16 10.11 -10.14
CA ARG A 571 17.74 8.70 -10.05
C ARG A 571 18.01 8.01 -11.38
N ARG A 572 19.15 7.31 -11.47
CA ARG A 572 19.60 6.62 -12.68
C ARG A 572 19.73 5.13 -12.46
N TYR A 573 19.23 4.32 -13.41
CA TYR A 573 19.31 2.86 -13.40
C TYR A 573 19.99 2.27 -14.65
N ASP A 574 20.51 3.13 -15.51
CA ASP A 574 21.46 2.79 -16.57
C ASP A 574 22.89 2.58 -16.01
N VAL A 575 23.16 3.07 -14.81
CA VAL A 575 24.42 2.94 -14.07
C VAL A 575 24.23 2.21 -12.75
N ASP A 576 25.29 1.61 -12.23
CA ASP A 576 25.30 0.93 -10.93
C ASP A 576 25.38 1.95 -9.78
N ASN A 577 24.27 2.13 -9.06
CA ASN A 577 24.15 3.08 -7.94
C ASN A 577 24.92 2.67 -6.68
N THR A 578 25.44 1.44 -6.58
CA THR A 578 26.26 1.00 -5.44
C THR A 578 27.72 1.43 -5.57
N LYS A 579 28.17 1.74 -6.79
CA LYS A 579 29.51 2.29 -7.02
C LYS A 579 29.49 3.76 -6.65
N LYS A 580 30.21 4.16 -5.60
CA LYS A 580 30.46 5.57 -5.29
C LYS A 580 31.03 6.22 -6.54
N SER A 581 30.42 7.29 -7.03
CA SER A 581 30.97 8.05 -8.14
C SER A 581 32.35 8.56 -7.73
N ASP A 582 33.41 8.20 -8.47
CA ASP A 582 34.79 8.67 -8.26
C ASP A 582 34.94 10.21 -8.37
N ALA A 583 33.84 10.92 -8.65
CA ALA A 583 33.79 12.39 -8.69
C ALA A 583 34.09 13.08 -7.34
N GLY A 584 34.10 12.32 -6.22
CA GLY A 584 34.47 12.86 -4.89
C GLY A 584 35.97 12.78 -4.57
N GLN A 585 36.77 12.03 -5.32
CA GLN A 585 38.20 11.89 -5.05
C GLN A 585 39.08 12.86 -5.86
N ALA A 586 38.62 13.41 -6.98
CA ALA A 586 39.37 14.38 -7.78
C ALA A 586 39.50 15.77 -7.12
N ALA A 587 38.72 16.07 -6.08
CA ALA A 587 38.80 17.36 -5.36
C ALA A 587 39.78 17.36 -4.16
N LYS A 588 40.44 16.24 -3.83
CA LYS A 588 41.42 16.15 -2.72
C LYS A 588 42.86 15.99 -3.18
N GLY A 589 43.13 15.99 -4.49
CA GLY A 589 44.46 15.84 -5.08
C GLY A 589 45.05 17.12 -5.67
N ALA A 590 44.43 18.29 -5.48
CA ALA A 590 44.96 19.58 -5.92
C ALA A 590 45.09 20.55 -4.73
N LYS A 591 46.06 20.30 -3.89
CA LYS A 591 46.72 21.30 -3.05
C LYS A 591 48.20 20.99 -2.99
#